data_9ababd8be10a58ed455ec6f4fb763f15
#
_entry.id   9ababd8be10a58ed455ec6f4fb763f15
#
_cell.length_a   1.000
_cell.length_b   1.000
_cell.length_c   1.000
_cell.angle_alpha   90.00
_cell.angle_beta   90.00
_cell.angle_gamma   90.00
#
_symmetry.space_group_name_H-M   'P 1'
#
loop_
_entity.id
_entity.type
_entity.pdbx_description
1 polymer ?
#
loop_
_entity_poly.entity_id
_entity_poly.type
_entity_poly.pdbx_seq_one_letter_code
_entity_poly.pdbx_strand_id
1 'polypeptide(L)'
;MDKKAIVFINQSAGYLMIDIINAHVPFYDNLVLLTGYLNPRETALDEKVKVNKLLEYRRSNSIKRLITWLGFWFQTLYFVFLKYRKYKVYFVSNPPLNIFTAKWIKRDFAFLVYDIYPDALTKNNIITKQSLLFEYWEKSNQTVYKKAKRMFTLSHGMKNAMRVAELDENKLDVVPVWTNNTFFKDVLPSNNEFIKKYDLRDKFIISYSGNLGKTHPVEKIIELAQKLVDEHDIIFLIIGDGDKKDQLLKMQEKLLLPNLKILGFQPTVLFPHVLAAAQIGIVTLESDVGDLSVPSKTFNLMSAGKPILSIANESSELAKIVKTNKIGENFSENEIDKMCDFIVKLKSNPDTYQEMQIASKKTSLMFSPDNAKKMILK
;
A
#
# COMPACT_ATOMS: atom_id res chain seq x y z
N MET A 1 -21.48 19.57 -28.42
CA MET A 1 -21.24 18.35 -27.61
C MET A 1 -21.20 18.78 -26.15
N ASP A 2 -21.97 18.15 -25.28
CA ASP A 2 -21.90 18.47 -23.85
C ASP A 2 -20.51 18.10 -23.32
N LYS A 3 -19.88 19.08 -22.65
CA LYS A 3 -18.54 18.88 -22.06
C LYS A 3 -18.55 17.76 -21.05
N LYS A 4 -17.73 16.73 -21.27
CA LYS A 4 -17.61 15.60 -20.34
C LYS A 4 -16.90 16.08 -19.06
N ALA A 5 -17.53 15.89 -17.92
CA ALA A 5 -17.04 16.40 -16.65
C ALA A 5 -17.09 15.34 -15.55
N ILE A 6 -16.03 15.29 -14.72
CA ILE A 6 -15.89 14.33 -13.62
C ILE A 6 -15.31 15.00 -12.36
N VAL A 7 -15.81 14.59 -11.19
CA VAL A 7 -15.27 14.98 -9.90
C VAL A 7 -14.80 13.79 -9.11
N PHE A 8 -13.55 13.84 -8.65
CA PHE A 8 -12.90 12.82 -7.81
C PHE A 8 -12.97 13.26 -6.36
N ILE A 9 -13.23 12.30 -5.46
CA ILE A 9 -13.40 12.57 -4.03
C ILE A 9 -12.48 11.63 -3.24
N ASN A 10 -11.39 12.18 -2.71
CA ASN A 10 -10.45 11.45 -1.87
C ASN A 10 -9.83 12.41 -0.84
N GLN A 11 -10.12 12.21 0.45
CA GLN A 11 -9.66 13.11 1.51
C GLN A 11 -8.11 13.17 1.61
N SER A 12 -7.42 12.09 1.27
CA SER A 12 -5.95 12.03 1.26
C SER A 12 -5.49 11.42 -0.07
N ALA A 13 -5.35 12.27 -1.09
CA ALA A 13 -4.97 11.85 -2.42
C ALA A 13 -3.45 11.67 -2.52
N GLY A 14 -2.99 10.43 -2.61
CA GLY A 14 -1.60 10.05 -2.87
C GLY A 14 -1.37 9.69 -4.34
N TYR A 15 -0.17 9.18 -4.65
CA TYR A 15 0.28 8.86 -6.00
C TYR A 15 -0.69 7.96 -6.78
N LEU A 16 -1.28 6.93 -6.15
CA LEU A 16 -2.26 6.05 -6.81
C LEU A 16 -3.46 6.84 -7.33
N MET A 17 -3.98 7.77 -6.51
CA MET A 17 -5.12 8.59 -6.92
C MET A 17 -4.73 9.60 -8.01
N ILE A 18 -3.52 10.13 -7.95
CA ILE A 18 -2.98 11.04 -8.97
C ILE A 18 -2.89 10.31 -10.32
N ASP A 19 -2.34 9.10 -10.33
CA ASP A 19 -2.24 8.29 -11.56
C ASP A 19 -3.63 7.98 -12.13
N ILE A 20 -4.62 7.63 -11.27
CA ILE A 20 -6.00 7.41 -11.70
C ILE A 20 -6.59 8.67 -12.32
N ILE A 21 -6.43 9.83 -11.69
CA ILE A 21 -6.94 11.10 -12.21
C ILE A 21 -6.27 11.45 -13.54
N ASN A 22 -4.95 11.35 -13.63
CA ASN A 22 -4.19 11.62 -14.84
C ASN A 22 -4.61 10.69 -16.00
N ALA A 23 -4.92 9.42 -15.71
CA ALA A 23 -5.44 8.49 -16.71
C ALA A 23 -6.81 8.92 -17.28
N HIS A 24 -7.58 9.72 -16.55
CA HIS A 24 -8.88 10.23 -17.03
C HIS A 24 -8.75 11.51 -17.89
N VAL A 25 -7.62 12.23 -17.84
CA VAL A 25 -7.43 13.51 -18.55
C VAL A 25 -7.75 13.44 -20.05
N PRO A 26 -7.39 12.38 -20.80
CA PRO A 26 -7.72 12.30 -22.23
C PRO A 26 -9.21 12.15 -22.53
N PHE A 27 -10.05 11.84 -21.54
CA PHE A 27 -11.46 11.45 -21.74
C PHE A 27 -12.46 12.49 -21.22
N TYR A 28 -11.97 13.54 -20.51
CA TYR A 28 -12.81 14.55 -19.87
C TYR A 28 -12.29 15.95 -20.13
N ASP A 29 -13.22 16.88 -20.39
CA ASP A 29 -12.91 18.31 -20.59
C ASP A 29 -12.75 19.06 -19.27
N ASN A 30 -13.47 18.62 -18.23
CA ASN A 30 -13.43 19.22 -16.91
C ASN A 30 -13.20 18.15 -15.84
N LEU A 31 -12.02 18.20 -15.19
CA LEU A 31 -11.65 17.32 -14.10
C LEU A 31 -11.51 18.13 -12.81
N VAL A 32 -12.08 17.60 -11.75
CA VAL A 32 -12.04 18.24 -10.42
C VAL A 32 -11.62 17.21 -9.38
N LEU A 33 -10.70 17.60 -8.48
CA LEU A 33 -10.34 16.83 -7.30
C LEU A 33 -10.82 17.56 -6.04
N LEU A 34 -11.62 16.87 -5.21
CA LEU A 34 -11.96 17.29 -3.85
C LEU A 34 -11.04 16.52 -2.89
N THR A 35 -10.12 17.23 -2.22
CA THR A 35 -9.14 16.62 -1.33
C THR A 35 -8.77 17.51 -0.16
N GLY A 36 -8.48 16.93 0.99
CA GLY A 36 -7.90 17.65 2.12
C GLY A 36 -6.38 17.74 2.03
N TYR A 37 -5.76 16.66 1.52
CA TYR A 37 -4.31 16.56 1.38
C TYR A 37 -3.94 15.91 0.05
N LEU A 38 -2.98 16.51 -0.64
CA LEU A 38 -2.41 16.00 -1.89
C LEU A 38 -0.93 15.69 -1.68
N ASN A 39 -0.56 14.45 -1.91
CA ASN A 39 0.82 13.98 -1.75
C ASN A 39 1.33 13.37 -3.06
N PRO A 40 1.80 14.18 -4.00
CA PRO A 40 2.52 13.69 -5.16
C PRO A 40 3.87 13.12 -4.69
N ARG A 41 4.23 11.95 -5.20
CA ARG A 41 5.57 11.41 -5.03
C ARG A 41 6.39 11.76 -6.27
N GLU A 42 6.36 10.86 -7.26
CA GLU A 42 7.12 10.98 -8.48
C GLU A 42 6.30 11.54 -9.64
N THR A 43 4.96 11.37 -9.59
CA THR A 43 4.05 11.83 -10.64
C THR A 43 3.27 13.04 -10.14
N ALA A 44 3.38 14.16 -10.82
CA ALA A 44 2.58 15.35 -10.57
C ALA A 44 1.13 15.16 -11.05
N LEU A 45 0.19 15.82 -10.41
CA LEU A 45 -1.19 15.93 -10.90
C LEU A 45 -1.19 16.83 -12.16
N ASP A 46 -1.91 16.41 -13.20
CA ASP A 46 -2.04 17.16 -14.44
C ASP A 46 -2.64 18.55 -14.18
N GLU A 47 -2.10 19.58 -14.82
CA GLU A 47 -2.49 21.00 -14.63
C GLU A 47 -3.94 21.28 -15.03
N LYS A 48 -4.54 20.47 -15.89
CA LYS A 48 -5.97 20.56 -16.25
C LYS A 48 -6.90 20.19 -15.11
N VAL A 49 -6.42 19.59 -14.04
CA VAL A 49 -7.23 19.13 -12.93
C VAL A 49 -7.41 20.26 -11.91
N LYS A 50 -8.64 20.72 -11.74
CA LYS A 50 -8.97 21.71 -10.72
C LYS A 50 -9.00 21.09 -9.33
N VAL A 51 -8.12 21.52 -8.44
CA VAL A 51 -8.10 21.07 -7.06
C VAL A 51 -8.94 21.99 -6.18
N ASN A 52 -9.93 21.43 -5.45
CA ASN A 52 -10.61 22.13 -4.37
C ASN A 52 -10.15 21.52 -3.04
N LYS A 53 -9.40 22.31 -2.28
CA LYS A 53 -8.88 21.91 -0.99
C LYS A 53 -10.00 21.97 0.06
N LEU A 54 -10.26 20.84 0.72
CA LEU A 54 -11.25 20.67 1.78
C LEU A 54 -10.55 20.34 3.10
N LEU A 55 -11.34 19.96 4.13
CA LEU A 55 -10.79 19.64 5.44
C LEU A 55 -9.84 18.45 5.39
N GLU A 56 -8.61 18.66 5.87
CA GLU A 56 -7.56 17.66 5.91
C GLU A 56 -7.81 16.59 6.97
N TYR A 57 -7.40 15.35 6.68
CA TYR A 57 -7.51 14.22 7.60
C TYR A 57 -6.46 14.29 8.71
N ARG A 58 -6.90 14.17 9.97
CA ARG A 58 -6.03 14.16 11.15
C ARG A 58 -6.12 12.83 11.90
N ARG A 59 -4.99 12.12 11.97
CA ARG A 59 -4.88 10.77 12.58
C ARG A 59 -4.64 10.76 14.08
N SER A 60 -4.33 11.88 14.73
CA SER A 60 -3.75 11.95 16.07
C SER A 60 -4.59 11.28 17.18
N ASN A 61 -5.92 11.26 17.05
CA ASN A 61 -6.81 10.49 17.93
C ASN A 61 -8.16 10.21 17.25
N SER A 62 -8.96 9.30 17.82
CA SER A 62 -10.24 8.87 17.26
C SER A 62 -11.26 10.00 17.09
N ILE A 63 -11.30 10.96 18.03
CA ILE A 63 -12.22 12.11 17.98
C ILE A 63 -11.84 13.05 16.84
N LYS A 64 -10.57 13.46 16.72
CA LYS A 64 -10.10 14.30 15.63
C LYS A 64 -10.30 13.64 14.27
N ARG A 65 -10.10 12.34 14.20
CA ARG A 65 -10.36 11.53 13.01
C ARG A 65 -11.82 11.61 12.60
N LEU A 66 -12.75 11.40 13.54
CA LEU A 66 -14.19 11.48 13.27
C LEU A 66 -14.61 12.88 12.84
N ILE A 67 -14.16 13.93 13.55
CA ILE A 67 -14.46 15.33 13.20
C ILE A 67 -13.98 15.66 11.77
N THR A 68 -12.77 15.23 11.40
CA THR A 68 -12.24 15.52 10.07
C THR A 68 -12.95 14.72 8.98
N TRP A 69 -13.41 13.51 9.25
CA TRP A 69 -14.26 12.74 8.31
C TRP A 69 -15.61 13.42 8.12
N LEU A 70 -16.30 13.80 9.19
CA LEU A 70 -17.59 14.48 9.12
C LEU A 70 -17.48 15.82 8.42
N GLY A 71 -16.50 16.64 8.79
CA GLY A 71 -16.29 17.96 8.17
C GLY A 71 -16.00 17.85 6.67
N PHE A 72 -15.13 16.94 6.24
CA PHE A 72 -14.88 16.67 4.83
C PHE A 72 -16.14 16.18 4.12
N TRP A 73 -16.89 15.28 4.75
CA TRP A 73 -18.13 14.73 4.19
C TRP A 73 -19.20 15.81 3.97
N PHE A 74 -19.45 16.70 4.93
CA PHE A 74 -20.40 17.82 4.76
C PHE A 74 -19.98 18.75 3.63
N GLN A 75 -18.69 19.07 3.52
CA GLN A 75 -18.17 19.85 2.40
C GLN A 75 -18.38 19.13 1.07
N THR A 76 -18.15 17.80 1.03
CA THR A 76 -18.37 16.97 -0.15
C THR A 76 -19.83 17.00 -0.61
N LEU A 77 -20.81 16.95 0.31
CA LEU A 77 -22.23 17.07 -0.03
C LEU A 77 -22.54 18.36 -0.77
N TYR A 78 -22.02 19.50 -0.30
CA TYR A 78 -22.18 20.78 -0.99
C TYR A 78 -21.65 20.72 -2.43
N PHE A 79 -20.41 20.27 -2.59
CA PHE A 79 -19.80 20.23 -3.92
C PHE A 79 -20.52 19.28 -4.88
N VAL A 80 -20.89 18.08 -4.41
CA VAL A 80 -21.48 17.01 -5.22
C VAL A 80 -22.92 17.35 -5.62
N PHE A 81 -23.73 17.85 -4.70
CA PHE A 81 -25.16 18.07 -4.97
C PHE A 81 -25.50 19.46 -5.50
N LEU A 82 -24.67 20.47 -5.23
CA LEU A 82 -24.91 21.84 -5.66
C LEU A 82 -23.95 22.26 -6.78
N LYS A 83 -22.63 22.31 -6.50
CA LYS A 83 -21.67 22.91 -7.43
C LYS A 83 -21.37 22.05 -8.65
N TYR A 84 -21.17 20.74 -8.45
CA TYR A 84 -20.82 19.77 -9.50
C TYR A 84 -21.94 18.78 -9.76
N ARG A 85 -23.20 19.19 -9.62
CA ARG A 85 -24.39 18.33 -9.74
C ARG A 85 -24.56 17.60 -11.09
N LYS A 86 -23.92 18.10 -12.14
CA LYS A 86 -23.95 17.50 -13.49
C LYS A 86 -22.72 16.65 -13.81
N TYR A 87 -21.70 16.62 -12.95
CA TYR A 87 -20.45 15.88 -13.18
C TYR A 87 -20.65 14.41 -12.83
N LYS A 88 -20.05 13.49 -13.59
CA LYS A 88 -19.85 12.13 -13.12
C LYS A 88 -19.01 12.15 -11.83
N VAL A 89 -19.13 11.13 -11.02
CA VAL A 89 -18.43 11.11 -9.72
C VAL A 89 -17.54 9.88 -9.62
N TYR A 90 -16.33 10.09 -9.12
CA TYR A 90 -15.41 9.03 -8.78
C TYR A 90 -15.19 9.05 -7.26
N PHE A 91 -15.80 8.10 -6.57
CA PHE A 91 -15.66 7.94 -5.13
C PHE A 91 -14.50 7.01 -4.77
N VAL A 92 -13.90 7.30 -3.64
CA VAL A 92 -12.96 6.40 -2.96
C VAL A 92 -13.49 6.15 -1.56
N SER A 93 -13.28 4.96 -0.99
CA SER A 93 -13.69 4.63 0.38
C SER A 93 -12.95 5.44 1.47
N ASN A 94 -12.13 6.41 1.10
CA ASN A 94 -11.47 7.36 1.99
C ASN A 94 -11.91 8.80 1.67
N PRO A 95 -12.73 9.47 2.51
CA PRO A 95 -13.19 9.01 3.84
C PRO A 95 -14.31 7.97 3.74
N PRO A 96 -14.50 7.16 4.80
CA PRO A 96 -15.47 6.07 4.80
C PRO A 96 -16.92 6.53 4.58
N LEU A 97 -17.26 7.76 4.94
CA LEU A 97 -18.60 8.35 4.79
C LEU A 97 -18.99 8.63 3.33
N ASN A 98 -18.08 8.53 2.39
CA ASN A 98 -18.38 8.67 0.95
C ASN A 98 -19.43 7.68 0.46
N ILE A 99 -19.56 6.53 1.11
CA ILE A 99 -20.57 5.53 0.79
C ILE A 99 -21.99 6.10 0.92
N PHE A 100 -22.25 6.93 1.93
CA PHE A 100 -23.57 7.54 2.13
C PHE A 100 -23.87 8.61 1.06
N THR A 101 -22.86 9.38 0.63
CA THR A 101 -23.01 10.30 -0.50
C THR A 101 -23.34 9.53 -1.79
N ALA A 102 -22.60 8.46 -2.07
CA ALA A 102 -22.80 7.62 -3.25
C ALA A 102 -24.20 6.96 -3.26
N LYS A 103 -24.74 6.58 -2.09
CA LYS A 103 -26.10 6.04 -1.95
C LYS A 103 -27.18 6.99 -2.49
N TRP A 104 -27.01 8.30 -2.32
CA TRP A 104 -27.98 9.33 -2.71
C TRP A 104 -27.82 9.84 -4.15
N ILE A 105 -26.72 9.56 -4.80
CA ILE A 105 -26.48 9.98 -6.19
C ILE A 105 -27.38 9.21 -7.14
N LYS A 106 -27.93 9.92 -8.18
CA LYS A 106 -28.77 9.36 -9.23
C LYS A 106 -28.09 9.33 -10.62
N ARG A 107 -26.86 9.80 -10.73
CA ARG A 107 -26.06 9.83 -11.96
C ARG A 107 -24.92 8.81 -11.94
N ASP A 108 -24.28 8.60 -13.08
CA ASP A 108 -23.15 7.68 -13.21
C ASP A 108 -22.01 7.99 -12.22
N PHE A 109 -21.54 6.98 -11.53
CA PHE A 109 -20.37 7.07 -10.67
C PHE A 109 -19.56 5.77 -10.67
N ALA A 110 -18.27 5.92 -10.38
CA ALA A 110 -17.39 4.82 -9.99
C ALA A 110 -17.12 4.84 -8.49
N PHE A 111 -16.83 3.67 -7.92
CA PHE A 111 -16.45 3.56 -6.51
C PHE A 111 -15.22 2.66 -6.37
N LEU A 112 -14.14 3.21 -5.83
CA LEU A 112 -12.91 2.51 -5.51
C LEU A 112 -12.86 2.18 -4.02
N VAL A 113 -12.79 0.89 -3.72
CA VAL A 113 -12.70 0.37 -2.35
C VAL A 113 -11.23 0.15 -2.00
N TYR A 114 -10.63 1.06 -1.20
CA TYR A 114 -9.30 0.90 -0.60
C TYR A 114 -9.36 0.15 0.73
N ASP A 115 -10.39 0.42 1.50
CA ASP A 115 -10.65 -0.19 2.79
C ASP A 115 -12.10 -0.65 2.86
N ILE A 116 -12.33 -1.80 3.48
CA ILE A 116 -13.67 -2.35 3.66
C ILE A 116 -14.25 -1.83 4.96
N TYR A 117 -15.14 -0.86 4.84
CA TYR A 117 -15.96 -0.38 5.95
C TYR A 117 -17.33 -1.06 5.91
N PRO A 118 -17.93 -1.38 7.06
CA PRO A 118 -17.54 -1.02 8.43
C PRO A 118 -16.52 -1.97 9.10
N ASP A 119 -16.09 -3.07 8.46
CA ASP A 119 -15.19 -4.08 9.05
C ASP A 119 -13.87 -3.47 9.58
N ALA A 120 -13.30 -2.49 8.90
CA ALA A 120 -12.11 -1.78 9.38
C ALA A 120 -12.34 -1.06 10.72
N LEU A 121 -13.58 -0.65 11.03
CA LEU A 121 -13.93 -0.02 12.32
C LEU A 121 -14.10 -1.06 13.42
N THR A 122 -14.59 -2.26 13.11
CA THR A 122 -14.73 -3.34 14.11
C THR A 122 -13.38 -3.87 14.55
N LYS A 123 -12.41 -4.00 13.64
CA LYS A 123 -11.03 -4.39 13.97
C LYS A 123 -10.36 -3.42 14.95
N ASN A 124 -10.74 -2.15 14.93
CA ASN A 124 -10.24 -1.13 15.85
C ASN A 124 -11.15 -0.91 17.08
N ASN A 125 -12.11 -1.79 17.34
CA ASN A 125 -13.07 -1.72 18.44
C ASN A 125 -13.86 -0.38 18.51
N ILE A 126 -14.08 0.28 17.34
CA ILE A 126 -14.84 1.54 17.26
C ILE A 126 -16.34 1.27 17.21
N ILE A 127 -16.74 0.20 16.53
CA ILE A 127 -18.12 -0.30 16.46
C ILE A 127 -18.13 -1.82 16.61
N THR A 128 -19.28 -2.40 16.96
CA THR A 128 -19.45 -3.85 16.99
C THR A 128 -20.26 -4.32 15.78
N LYS A 129 -20.05 -5.58 15.36
CA LYS A 129 -20.78 -6.17 14.23
C LYS A 129 -22.29 -6.26 14.46
N GLN A 130 -22.72 -6.30 15.74
CA GLN A 130 -24.12 -6.38 16.17
C GLN A 130 -24.79 -5.00 16.24
N SER A 131 -24.06 -3.89 16.00
CA SER A 131 -24.63 -2.56 16.12
C SER A 131 -25.53 -2.21 14.93
N LEU A 132 -26.60 -1.44 15.18
CA LEU A 132 -27.48 -0.91 14.13
C LEU A 132 -26.71 -0.08 13.10
N LEU A 133 -25.63 0.59 13.53
CA LEU A 133 -24.77 1.35 12.65
C LEU A 133 -24.03 0.45 11.66
N PHE A 134 -23.54 -0.71 12.13
CA PHE A 134 -22.87 -1.69 11.26
C PHE A 134 -23.86 -2.20 10.20
N GLU A 135 -25.05 -2.61 10.62
CA GLU A 135 -26.09 -3.13 9.72
C GLU A 135 -26.53 -2.07 8.68
N TYR A 136 -26.75 -0.84 9.11
CA TYR A 136 -27.11 0.26 8.23
C TYR A 136 -26.01 0.54 7.17
N TRP A 137 -24.74 0.45 7.61
CA TRP A 137 -23.59 0.66 6.73
C TRP A 137 -23.48 -0.45 5.69
N GLU A 138 -23.60 -1.71 6.12
CA GLU A 138 -23.61 -2.87 5.22
C GLU A 138 -24.73 -2.77 4.16
N LYS A 139 -25.95 -2.44 4.57
CA LYS A 139 -27.08 -2.21 3.65
C LYS A 139 -26.77 -1.05 2.68
N SER A 140 -26.06 -0.03 3.14
CA SER A 140 -25.64 1.09 2.29
C SER A 140 -24.58 0.68 1.29
N ASN A 141 -23.61 -0.13 1.70
CA ASN A 141 -22.62 -0.72 0.80
C ASN A 141 -23.29 -1.51 -0.31
N GLN A 142 -24.18 -2.45 0.02
CA GLN A 142 -24.89 -3.28 -0.98
C GLN A 142 -25.67 -2.42 -1.97
N THR A 143 -26.33 -1.36 -1.48
CA THR A 143 -27.05 -0.41 -2.34
C THR A 143 -26.11 0.30 -3.32
N VAL A 144 -24.97 0.79 -2.83
CA VAL A 144 -23.99 1.51 -3.65
C VAL A 144 -23.32 0.59 -4.65
N TYR A 145 -22.94 -0.61 -4.24
CA TYR A 145 -22.27 -1.59 -5.09
C TYR A 145 -23.16 -1.99 -6.28
N LYS A 146 -24.44 -2.25 -6.05
CA LYS A 146 -25.42 -2.54 -7.13
C LYS A 146 -25.61 -1.34 -8.07
N LYS A 147 -25.55 -0.11 -7.53
CA LYS A 147 -25.88 1.13 -8.25
C LYS A 147 -24.70 1.72 -9.01
N ALA A 148 -23.47 1.46 -8.59
CA ALA A 148 -22.29 1.96 -9.25
C ALA A 148 -22.22 1.47 -10.71
N LYS A 149 -21.77 2.35 -11.61
CA LYS A 149 -21.49 1.99 -13.00
C LYS A 149 -20.23 1.12 -13.10
N ARG A 150 -19.21 1.44 -12.32
CA ARG A 150 -17.97 0.67 -12.19
C ARG A 150 -17.54 0.64 -10.72
N MET A 151 -17.06 -0.50 -10.31
CA MET A 151 -16.46 -0.73 -9.01
C MET A 151 -15.02 -1.19 -9.19
N PHE A 152 -14.15 -0.78 -8.27
CA PHE A 152 -12.75 -1.21 -8.25
C PHE A 152 -12.35 -1.62 -6.84
N THR A 153 -11.52 -2.65 -6.75
CA THR A 153 -10.87 -3.06 -5.51
C THR A 153 -9.44 -3.51 -5.78
N LEU A 154 -8.63 -3.70 -4.74
CA LEU A 154 -7.18 -3.83 -4.88
C LEU A 154 -6.68 -5.27 -4.85
N SER A 155 -7.51 -6.22 -4.39
CA SER A 155 -7.13 -7.63 -4.34
C SER A 155 -8.37 -8.55 -4.45
N HIS A 156 -8.13 -9.81 -4.79
CA HIS A 156 -9.19 -10.82 -4.77
C HIS A 156 -9.71 -11.09 -3.36
N GLY A 157 -8.84 -11.05 -2.34
CA GLY A 157 -9.26 -11.14 -0.94
C GLY A 157 -10.21 -10.01 -0.54
N MET A 158 -9.95 -8.76 -0.98
CA MET A 158 -10.88 -7.66 -0.79
C MET A 158 -12.21 -7.88 -1.52
N LYS A 159 -12.17 -8.33 -2.79
CA LYS A 159 -13.40 -8.68 -3.55
C LYS A 159 -14.25 -9.66 -2.76
N ASN A 160 -13.67 -10.72 -2.24
CA ASN A 160 -14.38 -11.73 -1.44
C ASN A 160 -14.95 -11.14 -0.14
N ALA A 161 -14.17 -10.31 0.55
CA ALA A 161 -14.58 -9.69 1.81
C ALA A 161 -15.66 -8.61 1.66
N MET A 162 -15.87 -8.06 0.46
CA MET A 162 -16.96 -7.11 0.18
C MET A 162 -18.36 -7.75 0.25
N ARG A 163 -18.45 -9.08 0.35
CA ARG A 163 -19.73 -9.83 0.49
C ARG A 163 -20.78 -9.46 -0.55
N VAL A 164 -20.36 -9.32 -1.78
CA VAL A 164 -21.23 -8.85 -2.87
C VAL A 164 -21.97 -10.05 -3.47
N ALA A 165 -23.09 -10.46 -2.84
CA ALA A 165 -23.84 -11.66 -3.20
C ALA A 165 -24.52 -11.61 -4.59
N GLU A 166 -24.74 -10.44 -5.18
CA GLU A 166 -25.49 -10.25 -6.42
C GLU A 166 -24.91 -9.15 -7.32
N LEU A 167 -23.59 -8.92 -7.25
CA LEU A 167 -22.96 -7.95 -8.14
C LEU A 167 -22.75 -8.59 -9.51
N ASP A 168 -23.13 -7.86 -10.55
CA ASP A 168 -22.68 -8.15 -11.90
C ASP A 168 -21.15 -8.12 -11.92
N GLU A 169 -20.53 -9.29 -12.13
CA GLU A 169 -19.07 -9.44 -12.10
C GLU A 169 -18.36 -8.51 -13.09
N ASN A 170 -19.07 -8.11 -14.17
CA ASN A 170 -18.54 -7.16 -15.15
C ASN A 170 -18.42 -5.72 -14.63
N LYS A 171 -19.00 -5.42 -13.46
CA LYS A 171 -18.92 -4.08 -12.83
C LYS A 171 -17.80 -3.93 -11.83
N LEU A 172 -17.22 -5.05 -11.34
CA LEU A 172 -16.17 -5.03 -10.32
C LEU A 172 -14.84 -5.55 -10.87
N ASP A 173 -13.90 -4.66 -11.05
CA ASP A 173 -12.52 -5.02 -11.41
C ASP A 173 -11.63 -5.09 -10.18
N VAL A 174 -10.81 -6.12 -10.15
CA VAL A 174 -9.68 -6.20 -9.22
C VAL A 174 -8.45 -5.61 -9.91
N VAL A 175 -8.01 -4.46 -9.43
CA VAL A 175 -6.82 -3.79 -9.96
C VAL A 175 -5.80 -3.63 -8.82
N PRO A 176 -4.71 -4.38 -8.83
CA PRO A 176 -3.76 -4.35 -7.73
C PRO A 176 -3.09 -2.98 -7.61
N VAL A 177 -2.65 -2.67 -6.40
CA VAL A 177 -1.79 -1.51 -6.11
C VAL A 177 -0.52 -1.58 -6.96
N TRP A 178 0.04 -0.44 -7.30
CA TRP A 178 1.26 -0.34 -8.11
C TRP A 178 2.27 0.64 -7.52
N THR A 179 3.44 0.68 -8.11
CA THR A 179 4.46 1.69 -7.83
C THR A 179 5.01 2.25 -9.13
N ASN A 180 5.66 3.40 -9.06
CA ASN A 180 6.36 3.96 -10.20
C ASN A 180 7.71 3.25 -10.39
N ASN A 181 7.76 2.31 -11.34
CA ASN A 181 8.94 1.50 -11.59
C ASN A 181 10.14 2.32 -12.09
N THR A 182 9.91 3.50 -12.66
CA THR A 182 10.99 4.36 -13.16
C THR A 182 11.69 5.13 -12.04
N PHE A 183 11.06 5.26 -10.88
CA PHE A 183 11.66 5.88 -9.70
C PHE A 183 12.81 5.04 -9.14
N PHE A 184 12.69 3.72 -9.24
CA PHE A 184 13.70 2.77 -8.78
C PHE A 184 14.66 2.41 -9.89
N LYS A 185 15.28 3.43 -10.54
CA LYS A 185 16.35 3.22 -11.51
C LYS A 185 17.51 2.49 -10.86
N ASP A 186 18.23 1.72 -11.66
CA ASP A 186 19.34 0.92 -11.17
C ASP A 186 20.43 1.83 -10.57
N VAL A 187 20.56 1.78 -9.26
CA VAL A 187 21.63 2.46 -8.51
C VAL A 187 22.78 1.46 -8.38
N LEU A 188 23.89 1.75 -9.03
CA LEU A 188 25.09 0.91 -8.95
C LEU A 188 25.67 0.95 -7.52
N PRO A 189 26.19 -0.18 -6.98
CA PRO A 189 26.79 -0.23 -5.66
C PRO A 189 27.90 0.82 -5.45
N SER A 190 28.72 1.06 -6.46
CA SER A 190 29.79 2.07 -6.46
C SER A 190 29.30 3.50 -6.21
N ASN A 191 28.09 3.82 -6.66
CA ASN A 191 27.48 5.15 -6.54
C ASN A 191 26.37 5.21 -5.51
N ASN A 192 26.18 4.15 -4.70
CA ASN A 192 25.16 4.12 -3.69
C ASN A 192 25.54 4.95 -2.47
N GLU A 193 24.91 6.11 -2.31
CA GLU A 193 25.17 7.03 -1.21
C GLU A 193 24.81 6.44 0.16
N PHE A 194 23.80 5.56 0.22
CA PHE A 194 23.41 4.91 1.45
C PHE A 194 24.47 3.90 1.92
N ILE A 195 25.04 3.11 0.99
CA ILE A 195 26.15 2.19 1.29
C ILE A 195 27.35 2.97 1.81
N LYS A 196 27.71 4.09 1.17
CA LYS A 196 28.83 4.94 1.60
C LYS A 196 28.58 5.54 2.98
N LYS A 197 27.39 6.05 3.24
CA LYS A 197 27.04 6.73 4.49
C LYS A 197 27.10 5.80 5.71
N TYR A 198 26.73 4.54 5.55
CA TYR A 198 26.61 3.59 6.67
C TYR A 198 27.72 2.52 6.69
N ASP A 199 28.73 2.65 5.83
CA ASP A 199 29.87 1.72 5.69
C ASP A 199 29.42 0.27 5.49
N LEU A 200 28.65 0.06 4.41
CA LEU A 200 28.02 -1.24 4.10
C LEU A 200 28.66 -1.90 2.86
N ARG A 201 29.87 -1.51 2.48
CA ARG A 201 30.56 -2.12 1.35
C ARG A 201 30.84 -3.60 1.62
N ASP A 202 30.72 -4.40 0.57
CA ASP A 202 31.02 -5.84 0.58
C ASP A 202 30.18 -6.65 1.60
N LYS A 203 29.05 -6.06 2.05
CA LYS A 203 28.11 -6.74 2.93
C LYS A 203 26.93 -7.31 2.16
N PHE A 204 26.44 -8.47 2.60
CA PHE A 204 25.18 -9.05 2.17
C PHE A 204 24.04 -8.50 3.06
N ILE A 205 23.24 -7.59 2.52
CA ILE A 205 22.31 -6.78 3.30
C ILE A 205 20.90 -7.33 3.18
N ILE A 206 20.30 -7.66 4.32
CA ILE A 206 18.89 -8.03 4.45
C ILE A 206 18.16 -6.83 5.05
N SER A 207 17.20 -6.23 4.33
CA SER A 207 16.57 -5.01 4.80
C SER A 207 15.05 -5.08 4.92
N TYR A 208 14.56 -4.52 6.01
CA TYR A 208 13.16 -4.12 6.18
C TYR A 208 13.08 -2.59 6.13
N SER A 209 12.22 -2.05 5.28
CA SER A 209 11.98 -0.61 5.22
C SER A 209 10.48 -0.31 5.28
N GLY A 210 10.05 0.46 6.29
CA GLY A 210 8.64 0.85 6.44
C GLY A 210 8.20 1.12 7.86
N ASN A 211 6.87 1.11 8.06
CA ASN A 211 6.27 1.33 9.37
C ASN A 211 6.61 0.20 10.35
N LEU A 212 7.04 0.56 11.56
CA LEU A 212 7.31 -0.33 12.68
C LEU A 212 6.06 -0.44 13.58
N GLY A 213 4.90 -0.63 12.95
CA GLY A 213 3.62 -0.70 13.64
C GLY A 213 3.37 -2.03 14.35
N LYS A 214 2.37 -2.05 15.23
CA LYS A 214 2.01 -3.22 16.05
C LYS A 214 1.70 -4.48 15.24
N THR A 215 1.16 -4.31 14.04
CA THR A 215 0.75 -5.40 13.14
C THR A 215 1.88 -5.98 12.28
N HIS A 216 3.12 -5.61 12.54
CA HIS A 216 4.27 -6.13 11.81
C HIS A 216 5.21 -6.86 12.77
N PRO A 217 5.48 -8.19 12.57
CA PRO A 217 6.40 -8.97 13.42
C PRO A 217 7.87 -8.62 13.10
N VAL A 218 8.25 -7.35 13.30
CA VAL A 218 9.59 -6.83 12.97
C VAL A 218 10.66 -7.39 13.92
N GLU A 219 10.27 -7.78 15.13
CA GLU A 219 11.14 -8.46 16.12
C GLU A 219 11.75 -9.76 15.58
N LYS A 220 11.10 -10.44 14.63
CA LYS A 220 11.64 -11.63 13.97
C LYS A 220 12.93 -11.35 13.20
N ILE A 221 13.13 -10.11 12.77
CA ILE A 221 14.37 -9.71 12.10
C ILE A 221 15.55 -9.69 13.09
N ILE A 222 15.29 -9.34 14.35
CA ILE A 222 16.31 -9.40 15.42
C ILE A 222 16.65 -10.86 15.74
N GLU A 223 15.66 -11.76 15.77
CA GLU A 223 15.88 -13.20 15.95
C GLU A 223 16.77 -13.78 14.82
N LEU A 224 16.50 -13.38 13.57
CA LEU A 224 17.36 -13.76 12.42
C LEU A 224 18.78 -13.22 12.57
N ALA A 225 18.94 -11.96 12.95
CA ALA A 225 20.27 -11.36 13.17
C ALA A 225 21.02 -12.06 14.28
N GLN A 226 20.35 -12.47 15.34
CA GLN A 226 20.95 -13.23 16.43
C GLN A 226 21.42 -14.62 15.97
N LYS A 227 20.61 -15.34 15.18
CA LYS A 227 21.00 -16.67 14.67
C LYS A 227 22.14 -16.63 13.65
N LEU A 228 22.25 -15.55 12.89
CA LEU A 228 23.28 -15.36 11.87
C LEU A 228 24.38 -14.40 12.34
N VAL A 229 24.64 -14.30 13.65
CA VAL A 229 25.64 -13.38 14.22
C VAL A 229 27.08 -13.76 13.79
N ASP A 230 27.36 -15.02 13.58
CA ASP A 230 28.67 -15.53 13.14
C ASP A 230 28.93 -15.33 11.64
N GLU A 231 27.90 -14.98 10.87
CA GLU A 231 28.02 -14.62 9.46
C GLU A 231 28.42 -13.14 9.33
N HIS A 232 29.71 -12.84 9.50
CA HIS A 232 30.25 -11.48 9.66
C HIS A 232 30.04 -10.54 8.46
N ASP A 233 29.71 -11.05 7.30
CA ASP A 233 29.40 -10.28 6.09
C ASP A 233 27.89 -10.08 5.88
N ILE A 234 27.03 -10.71 6.69
CA ILE A 234 25.58 -10.50 6.68
C ILE A 234 25.22 -9.32 7.61
N ILE A 235 24.47 -8.35 7.09
CA ILE A 235 23.97 -7.22 7.86
C ILE A 235 22.45 -7.13 7.73
N PHE A 236 21.77 -7.02 8.86
CA PHE A 236 20.35 -6.74 8.93
C PHE A 236 20.10 -5.25 9.13
N LEU A 237 19.22 -4.67 8.31
CA LEU A 237 18.79 -3.28 8.42
C LEU A 237 17.31 -3.20 8.71
N ILE A 238 16.93 -2.53 9.79
CA ILE A 238 15.55 -2.14 10.08
C ILE A 238 15.46 -0.62 9.90
N ILE A 239 14.72 -0.16 8.89
CA ILE A 239 14.63 1.26 8.54
C ILE A 239 13.17 1.72 8.65
N GLY A 240 12.90 2.64 9.56
CA GLY A 240 11.53 3.15 9.72
C GLY A 240 11.25 3.79 11.06
N ASP A 241 9.96 3.99 11.31
CA ASP A 241 9.44 4.52 12.57
C ASP A 241 8.09 3.86 12.88
N GLY A 242 7.65 3.91 14.13
CA GLY A 242 6.37 3.36 14.56
C GLY A 242 6.38 2.88 16.01
N ASP A 243 5.24 2.32 16.44
CA ASP A 243 4.98 1.97 17.84
C ASP A 243 6.00 0.99 18.47
N LYS A 244 6.63 0.15 17.65
CA LYS A 244 7.62 -0.85 18.13
C LYS A 244 9.06 -0.35 18.18
N LYS A 245 9.35 0.87 17.70
CA LYS A 245 10.73 1.36 17.56
C LYS A 245 11.52 1.32 18.86
N ASP A 246 10.97 1.87 19.94
CA ASP A 246 11.64 1.90 21.23
C ASP A 246 11.90 0.50 21.79
N GLN A 247 10.97 -0.43 21.56
CA GLN A 247 11.14 -1.84 21.93
C GLN A 247 12.31 -2.47 21.15
N LEU A 248 12.38 -2.26 19.84
CA LEU A 248 13.42 -2.81 18.99
C LEU A 248 14.82 -2.25 19.35
N LEU A 249 14.91 -0.96 19.68
CA LEU A 249 16.16 -0.34 20.14
C LEU A 249 16.63 -0.95 21.46
N LYS A 250 15.74 -1.15 22.43
CA LYS A 250 16.07 -1.82 23.70
C LYS A 250 16.53 -3.27 23.48
N MET A 251 15.92 -4.00 22.53
CA MET A 251 16.37 -5.35 22.19
C MET A 251 17.75 -5.33 21.55
N GLN A 252 18.04 -4.37 20.65
CA GLN A 252 19.35 -4.20 20.04
C GLN A 252 20.43 -3.92 21.09
N GLU A 253 20.18 -2.99 22.01
CA GLU A 253 21.09 -2.67 23.11
C GLU A 253 21.39 -3.87 24.00
N LYS A 254 20.35 -4.64 24.37
CA LYS A 254 20.48 -5.83 25.21
C LYS A 254 21.28 -6.94 24.55
N LEU A 255 21.10 -7.17 23.25
CA LEU A 255 21.69 -8.30 22.52
C LEU A 255 23.07 -7.97 21.93
N LEU A 256 23.46 -6.70 21.87
CA LEU A 256 24.73 -6.22 21.33
C LEU A 256 25.11 -6.82 19.97
N LEU A 257 24.13 -6.92 19.06
CA LEU A 257 24.31 -7.57 17.76
C LEU A 257 25.12 -6.68 16.80
N PRO A 258 26.34 -7.09 16.39
CA PRO A 258 27.20 -6.30 15.50
C PRO A 258 26.65 -6.27 14.07
N ASN A 259 25.82 -7.26 13.69
CA ASN A 259 25.23 -7.43 12.37
C ASN A 259 23.82 -6.82 12.25
N LEU A 260 23.37 -5.99 13.21
CA LEU A 260 22.05 -5.33 13.18
C LEU A 260 22.19 -3.81 13.25
N LYS A 261 21.54 -3.09 12.34
CA LYS A 261 21.40 -1.62 12.38
C LYS A 261 19.92 -1.24 12.32
N ILE A 262 19.48 -0.42 13.30
CA ILE A 262 18.12 0.15 13.33
C ILE A 262 18.23 1.65 13.02
N LEU A 263 17.58 2.08 11.95
CA LEU A 263 17.67 3.44 11.42
C LEU A 263 16.28 4.07 11.34
N GLY A 264 16.20 5.39 11.52
CA GLY A 264 14.99 6.16 11.26
C GLY A 264 14.64 6.24 9.76
N PHE A 265 13.49 6.84 9.45
CA PHE A 265 13.13 7.12 8.05
C PHE A 265 14.25 7.88 7.35
N GLN A 266 14.56 7.45 6.13
CA GLN A 266 15.50 8.13 5.28
C GLN A 266 14.80 9.15 4.38
N PRO A 267 15.47 10.23 3.97
CA PRO A 267 14.93 11.17 2.99
C PRO A 267 14.47 10.48 1.72
N THR A 268 13.38 10.95 1.11
CA THR A 268 12.79 10.34 -0.09
C THR A 268 13.79 10.18 -1.23
N VAL A 269 14.72 11.13 -1.37
CA VAL A 269 15.77 11.07 -2.41
C VAL A 269 16.74 9.88 -2.23
N LEU A 270 16.94 9.42 -0.98
CA LEU A 270 17.76 8.24 -0.67
C LEU A 270 17.00 6.92 -0.77
N PHE A 271 15.68 6.95 -0.93
CA PHE A 271 14.88 5.72 -0.93
C PHE A 271 15.29 4.71 -2.04
N PRO A 272 15.58 5.13 -3.29
CA PRO A 272 16.15 4.21 -4.28
C PRO A 272 17.49 3.61 -3.85
N HIS A 273 18.35 4.40 -3.20
CA HIS A 273 19.65 3.94 -2.69
C HIS A 273 19.50 2.92 -1.56
N VAL A 274 18.52 3.12 -0.68
CA VAL A 274 18.17 2.18 0.41
C VAL A 274 17.75 0.83 -0.16
N LEU A 275 16.84 0.82 -1.14
CA LEU A 275 16.37 -0.43 -1.74
C LEU A 275 17.46 -1.09 -2.60
N ALA A 276 18.25 -0.29 -3.32
CA ALA A 276 19.36 -0.80 -4.11
C ALA A 276 20.46 -1.44 -3.26
N ALA A 277 20.67 -0.95 -2.04
CA ALA A 277 21.67 -1.51 -1.12
C ALA A 277 21.34 -2.93 -0.65
N ALA A 278 20.07 -3.27 -0.53
CA ALA A 278 19.65 -4.59 -0.05
C ALA A 278 19.91 -5.70 -1.09
N GLN A 279 20.33 -6.88 -0.63
CA GLN A 279 20.29 -8.11 -1.39
C GLN A 279 18.93 -8.81 -1.24
N ILE A 280 18.38 -8.82 -0.04
CA ILE A 280 17.05 -9.39 0.25
C ILE A 280 16.19 -8.33 0.93
N GLY A 281 14.97 -8.16 0.44
CA GLY A 281 13.96 -7.32 1.10
C GLY A 281 13.04 -8.15 1.98
N ILE A 282 12.83 -7.75 3.23
CA ILE A 282 11.86 -8.38 4.13
C ILE A 282 10.51 -7.67 4.04
N VAL A 283 9.46 -8.46 3.87
CA VAL A 283 8.07 -7.98 3.96
C VAL A 283 7.33 -8.79 5.00
N THR A 284 6.80 -8.11 6.01
CA THR A 284 6.03 -8.77 7.06
C THR A 284 4.55 -8.37 6.99
N LEU A 285 3.68 -9.32 7.29
CA LEU A 285 2.25 -9.11 7.37
C LEU A 285 1.68 -10.00 8.48
N GLU A 286 0.95 -9.39 9.41
CA GLU A 286 0.29 -10.13 10.51
C GLU A 286 -0.74 -11.12 9.96
N SER A 287 -0.88 -12.26 10.62
CA SER A 287 -1.75 -13.37 10.20
C SER A 287 -3.21 -12.97 9.96
N ASP A 288 -3.72 -12.01 10.74
CA ASP A 288 -5.13 -11.61 10.69
C ASP A 288 -5.47 -10.60 9.56
N VAL A 289 -4.46 -10.07 8.87
CA VAL A 289 -4.63 -9.02 7.83
C VAL A 289 -4.34 -9.56 6.42
N GLY A 290 -3.76 -10.73 6.32
CA GLY A 290 -3.13 -11.26 5.10
C GLY A 290 -4.01 -11.40 3.86
N ASP A 291 -5.31 -11.62 4.02
CA ASP A 291 -6.21 -11.87 2.89
C ASP A 291 -6.70 -10.57 2.21
N LEU A 292 -6.53 -9.40 2.85
CA LEU A 292 -7.13 -8.15 2.40
C LEU A 292 -6.17 -7.22 1.64
N SER A 293 -4.86 -7.32 1.87
CA SER A 293 -3.93 -6.37 1.26
C SER A 293 -2.53 -6.94 1.04
N VAL A 294 -1.83 -6.38 0.06
CA VAL A 294 -0.39 -6.60 -0.13
C VAL A 294 0.33 -5.33 0.30
N PRO A 295 1.32 -5.41 1.21
CA PRO A 295 2.08 -4.24 1.62
C PRO A 295 2.76 -3.55 0.44
N SER A 296 2.65 -2.24 0.33
CA SER A 296 3.19 -1.45 -0.79
C SER A 296 4.72 -1.61 -0.96
N LYS A 297 5.43 -1.95 0.13
CA LYS A 297 6.87 -2.24 0.08
C LYS A 297 7.23 -3.41 -0.84
N THR A 298 6.32 -4.39 -1.00
CA THR A 298 6.47 -5.51 -1.94
C THR A 298 6.71 -5.01 -3.36
N PHE A 299 5.89 -4.07 -3.81
CA PHE A 299 5.97 -3.50 -5.18
C PHE A 299 7.25 -2.69 -5.38
N ASN A 300 7.69 -1.96 -4.34
CA ASN A 300 8.93 -1.20 -4.37
C ASN A 300 10.15 -2.13 -4.48
N LEU A 301 10.18 -3.22 -3.68
CA LEU A 301 11.24 -4.22 -3.74
C LEU A 301 11.29 -4.93 -5.10
N MET A 302 10.14 -5.33 -5.64
CA MET A 302 10.07 -5.90 -6.98
C MET A 302 10.61 -4.93 -8.04
N SER A 303 10.23 -3.65 -7.97
CA SER A 303 10.74 -2.62 -8.90
C SER A 303 12.24 -2.40 -8.80
N ALA A 304 12.81 -2.55 -7.60
CA ALA A 304 14.25 -2.53 -7.39
C ALA A 304 14.94 -3.87 -7.73
N GLY A 305 14.19 -4.88 -8.21
CA GLY A 305 14.72 -6.20 -8.57
C GLY A 305 15.25 -6.97 -7.35
N LYS A 306 14.60 -6.89 -6.20
CA LYS A 306 15.08 -7.56 -4.98
C LYS A 306 14.32 -8.84 -4.71
N PRO A 307 15.02 -9.96 -4.42
CA PRO A 307 14.42 -11.13 -3.80
C PRO A 307 13.68 -10.77 -2.51
N ILE A 308 12.55 -11.42 -2.24
CA ILE A 308 11.69 -11.12 -1.11
C ILE A 308 11.67 -12.29 -0.12
N LEU A 309 12.03 -12.03 1.13
CA LEU A 309 11.70 -12.88 2.26
C LEU A 309 10.40 -12.36 2.86
N SER A 310 9.30 -13.08 2.67
CA SER A 310 8.01 -12.69 3.26
C SER A 310 7.72 -13.48 4.53
N ILE A 311 7.23 -12.78 5.56
CA ILE A 311 6.73 -13.38 6.81
C ILE A 311 5.23 -13.11 6.86
N ALA A 312 4.45 -14.11 6.44
CA ALA A 312 3.00 -13.96 6.31
C ALA A 312 2.29 -15.31 6.32
N ASN A 313 0.98 -15.28 6.56
CA ASN A 313 0.15 -16.47 6.42
C ASN A 313 0.23 -17.01 4.97
N GLU A 314 0.27 -18.32 4.84
CA GLU A 314 0.37 -19.03 3.56
C GLU A 314 -0.80 -18.69 2.60
N SER A 315 -1.99 -18.45 3.14
CA SER A 315 -3.17 -18.08 2.36
C SER A 315 -3.14 -16.63 1.85
N SER A 316 -2.22 -15.79 2.36
CA SER A 316 -2.17 -14.37 2.05
C SER A 316 -1.88 -14.07 0.58
N GLU A 317 -2.38 -12.93 0.10
CA GLU A 317 -2.05 -12.43 -1.25
C GLU A 317 -0.54 -12.18 -1.40
N LEU A 318 0.14 -11.77 -0.32
CA LEU A 318 1.61 -11.60 -0.33
C LEU A 318 2.31 -12.93 -0.59
N ALA A 319 1.96 -13.99 0.15
CA ALA A 319 2.54 -15.32 -0.04
C ALA A 319 2.31 -15.86 -1.46
N LYS A 320 1.10 -15.68 -1.99
CA LYS A 320 0.74 -16.06 -3.37
C LYS A 320 1.60 -15.32 -4.41
N ILE A 321 1.75 -14.01 -4.28
CA ILE A 321 2.58 -13.20 -5.20
C ILE A 321 4.03 -13.70 -5.16
N VAL A 322 4.60 -13.88 -3.97
CA VAL A 322 5.99 -14.30 -3.80
C VAL A 322 6.25 -15.67 -4.43
N LYS A 323 5.39 -16.66 -4.13
CA LYS A 323 5.55 -18.04 -4.61
C LYS A 323 5.25 -18.20 -6.10
N THR A 324 4.11 -17.67 -6.56
CA THR A 324 3.68 -17.82 -7.96
C THR A 324 4.68 -17.19 -8.92
N ASN A 325 5.27 -16.08 -8.56
CA ASN A 325 6.21 -15.36 -9.43
C ASN A 325 7.67 -15.73 -9.16
N LYS A 326 7.95 -16.63 -8.23
CA LYS A 326 9.32 -17.10 -7.87
C LYS A 326 10.25 -15.94 -7.52
N ILE A 327 9.74 -14.93 -6.82
CA ILE A 327 10.48 -13.73 -6.45
C ILE A 327 11.10 -13.79 -5.06
N GLY A 328 11.02 -14.95 -4.41
CA GLY A 328 11.51 -15.19 -3.06
C GLY A 328 10.80 -16.36 -2.41
N GLU A 329 10.83 -16.40 -1.09
CA GLU A 329 10.12 -17.41 -0.29
C GLU A 329 9.25 -16.78 0.80
N ASN A 330 8.17 -17.50 1.17
CA ASN A 330 7.25 -17.11 2.23
C ASN A 330 7.35 -18.06 3.40
N PHE A 331 7.38 -17.51 4.58
CA PHE A 331 7.52 -18.24 5.84
C PHE A 331 6.44 -17.81 6.84
N SER A 332 6.10 -18.70 7.76
CA SER A 332 5.40 -18.35 8.99
C SER A 332 6.38 -17.74 10.01
N GLU A 333 5.86 -17.02 10.99
CA GLU A 333 6.68 -16.38 12.03
C GLU A 333 7.57 -17.33 12.85
N ASN A 334 7.22 -18.63 12.88
CA ASN A 334 7.92 -19.65 13.66
C ASN A 334 9.01 -20.39 12.87
N GLU A 335 9.17 -20.10 11.57
CA GLU A 335 10.11 -20.81 10.69
C GLU A 335 11.47 -20.09 10.59
N ILE A 336 11.98 -19.58 11.71
CA ILE A 336 13.23 -18.78 11.76
C ILE A 336 14.41 -19.56 11.13
N ASP A 337 14.56 -20.85 11.42
CA ASP A 337 15.68 -21.65 10.88
C ASP A 337 15.60 -21.74 9.34
N LYS A 338 14.43 -21.97 8.79
CA LYS A 338 14.25 -21.99 7.33
C LYS A 338 14.51 -20.62 6.68
N MET A 339 14.18 -19.54 7.38
CA MET A 339 14.52 -18.19 6.90
C MET A 339 16.03 -17.98 6.88
N CYS A 340 16.76 -18.46 7.90
CA CYS A 340 18.22 -18.44 7.92
C CYS A 340 18.80 -19.25 6.77
N ASP A 341 18.31 -20.47 6.54
CA ASP A 341 18.74 -21.34 5.44
C ASP A 341 18.51 -20.66 4.07
N PHE A 342 17.37 -20.01 3.89
CA PHE A 342 17.08 -19.24 2.68
C PHE A 342 18.07 -18.11 2.45
N ILE A 343 18.39 -17.33 3.49
CA ILE A 343 19.37 -16.22 3.43
C ILE A 343 20.76 -16.74 3.04
N VAL A 344 21.25 -17.77 3.74
CA VAL A 344 22.56 -18.37 3.49
C VAL A 344 22.62 -19.01 2.10
N LYS A 345 21.58 -19.70 1.68
CA LYS A 345 21.46 -20.27 0.33
C LYS A 345 21.57 -19.21 -0.77
N LEU A 346 20.86 -18.08 -0.64
CA LEU A 346 20.93 -17.01 -1.64
C LEU A 346 22.30 -16.33 -1.65
N LYS A 347 22.91 -16.14 -0.49
CA LYS A 347 24.27 -15.60 -0.39
C LYS A 347 25.30 -16.50 -1.09
N SER A 348 25.15 -17.84 -0.95
CA SER A 348 26.10 -18.84 -1.48
C SER A 348 25.82 -19.23 -2.92
N ASN A 349 24.67 -18.86 -3.50
CA ASN A 349 24.29 -19.25 -4.85
C ASN A 349 23.92 -18.03 -5.72
N PRO A 350 24.91 -17.41 -6.40
CA PRO A 350 24.70 -16.23 -7.24
C PRO A 350 23.69 -16.46 -8.37
N ASP A 351 23.62 -17.65 -8.95
CA ASP A 351 22.71 -17.96 -10.06
C ASP A 351 21.25 -17.89 -9.59
N THR A 352 20.94 -18.59 -8.49
CA THR A 352 19.59 -18.55 -7.88
C THR A 352 19.21 -17.13 -7.47
N TYR A 353 20.16 -16.37 -6.93
CA TYR A 353 19.96 -14.97 -6.57
C TYR A 353 19.61 -14.13 -7.79
N GLN A 354 20.36 -14.26 -8.88
CA GLN A 354 20.12 -13.53 -10.13
C GLN A 354 18.78 -13.89 -10.78
N GLU A 355 18.42 -15.19 -10.79
CA GLU A 355 17.11 -15.63 -11.26
C GLU A 355 15.96 -14.93 -10.52
N MET A 356 16.03 -14.87 -9.19
CA MET A 356 15.02 -14.19 -8.38
C MET A 356 14.99 -12.67 -8.62
N GLN A 357 16.15 -12.02 -8.84
CA GLN A 357 16.22 -10.61 -9.20
C GLN A 357 15.50 -10.33 -10.53
N ILE A 358 15.78 -11.14 -11.55
CA ILE A 358 15.14 -11.04 -12.87
C ILE A 358 13.63 -11.27 -12.74
N ALA A 359 13.22 -12.28 -11.99
CA ALA A 359 11.81 -12.57 -11.73
C ALA A 359 11.11 -11.39 -11.02
N SER A 360 11.73 -10.81 -9.99
CA SER A 360 11.22 -9.63 -9.28
C SER A 360 11.03 -8.44 -10.23
N LYS A 361 12.06 -8.13 -11.02
CA LYS A 361 12.00 -7.02 -11.98
C LYS A 361 10.90 -7.23 -13.01
N LYS A 362 10.79 -8.43 -13.58
CA LYS A 362 9.75 -8.82 -14.53
C LYS A 362 8.35 -8.72 -13.93
N THR A 363 8.17 -9.24 -12.72
CA THR A 363 6.89 -9.21 -12.00
C THR A 363 6.46 -7.79 -11.69
N SER A 364 7.39 -6.89 -11.39
CA SER A 364 7.08 -5.48 -11.10
C SER A 364 6.33 -4.77 -12.23
N LEU A 365 6.52 -5.19 -13.48
CA LEU A 365 5.83 -4.60 -14.64
C LEU A 365 4.32 -4.81 -14.61
N MET A 366 3.85 -5.85 -13.93
CA MET A 366 2.41 -6.10 -13.71
C MET A 366 1.79 -5.11 -12.72
N PHE A 367 2.63 -4.43 -11.92
CA PHE A 367 2.27 -3.50 -10.87
C PHE A 367 2.82 -2.10 -11.17
N SER A 368 2.51 -1.60 -12.36
CA SER A 368 2.96 -0.30 -12.87
C SER A 368 1.82 0.72 -12.92
N PRO A 369 2.10 2.02 -13.07
CA PRO A 369 1.09 3.08 -13.22
C PRO A 369 0.10 2.84 -14.36
N ASP A 370 0.42 1.99 -15.34
CA ASP A 370 -0.52 1.58 -16.39
C ASP A 370 -1.80 0.91 -15.84
N ASN A 371 -1.75 0.37 -14.62
CA ASN A 371 -2.94 -0.15 -13.94
C ASN A 371 -4.01 0.92 -13.72
N ALA A 372 -3.63 2.20 -13.58
CA ALA A 372 -4.59 3.31 -13.48
C ALA A 372 -5.53 3.40 -14.68
N LYS A 373 -5.05 3.02 -15.89
CA LYS A 373 -5.85 3.01 -17.12
C LYS A 373 -7.02 2.02 -17.07
N LYS A 374 -6.91 0.95 -16.27
CA LYS A 374 -7.98 -0.03 -16.05
C LYS A 374 -9.13 0.53 -15.20
N MET A 375 -8.87 1.61 -14.44
CA MET A 375 -9.81 2.24 -13.52
C MET A 375 -10.57 3.44 -14.13
N ILE A 376 -10.50 3.64 -15.44
CA ILE A 376 -11.16 4.76 -16.11
C ILE A 376 -12.68 4.55 -16.14
N LEU A 377 -13.43 5.52 -15.66
CA LEU A 377 -14.90 5.62 -15.83
C LEU A 377 -15.20 6.27 -17.18
N LYS A 378 -15.51 5.45 -18.16
CA LYS A 378 -15.94 5.92 -19.49
C LYS A 378 -17.42 6.26 -19.54
#